data_4eb1e32c17ad3bf9fa96be8c4752e3b7
#
_entry.id   4eb1e32c17ad3bf9fa96be8c4752e3b7
#
_cell.length_a   1.000
_cell.length_b   1.000
_cell.length_c   1.000
_cell.angle_alpha   90.00
_cell.angle_beta   90.00
_cell.angle_gamma   90.00
#
_symmetry.space_group_name_H-M   'P 1'
#
loop_
_entity.id
_entity.type
_entity.pdbx_description
1 polymer ?
#
loop_
_entity_poly.entity_id
_entity_poly.type
_entity_poly.pdbx_seq_one_letter_code
_entity_poly.pdbx_strand_id
1 'polypeptide(L)'
;MSDRRKLTQAERKTVLDRFCGRCAYCGKQITMQELNVDHLVPIRKGGEDMLYNMYPSCRSCNQAKSTLDIEQFREFVQTAYRRAKQKPFFRIADAVGRANESDKPVRFYFEQFIAEITGIDDYKMRHECFPFS
;
A
#
# COMPACT_ATOMS: atom_id res chain seq x y z
N MET A 1 -5.89 16.61 -18.12
CA MET A 1 -6.14 15.30 -18.68
C MET A 1 -4.91 14.44 -18.63
N SER A 2 -5.07 13.25 -18.24
CA SER A 2 -3.93 12.34 -18.13
C SER A 2 -3.58 11.76 -19.50
N ASP A 3 -2.30 11.76 -19.84
CA ASP A 3 -1.79 11.10 -21.04
C ASP A 3 -1.41 9.66 -20.76
N ARG A 4 -1.97 9.09 -19.69
CA ARG A 4 -1.68 7.72 -19.33
C ARG A 4 -2.16 6.78 -20.42
N ARG A 5 -1.33 5.80 -20.76
CA ARG A 5 -1.73 4.82 -21.74
C ARG A 5 -2.81 3.91 -21.17
N LYS A 6 -3.68 3.47 -22.05
CA LYS A 6 -4.75 2.57 -21.68
C LYS A 6 -4.21 1.15 -21.67
N LEU A 7 -4.40 0.46 -20.57
CA LEU A 7 -3.93 -0.92 -20.43
C LEU A 7 -4.89 -1.89 -21.11
N THR A 8 -4.32 -2.92 -21.73
CA THR A 8 -5.11 -4.04 -22.23
C THR A 8 -5.55 -4.91 -21.05
N GLN A 9 -6.50 -5.79 -21.31
CA GLN A 9 -6.92 -6.74 -20.27
C GLN A 9 -5.77 -7.66 -19.87
N ALA A 10 -4.93 -8.05 -20.82
CA ALA A 10 -3.77 -8.87 -20.52
C ALA A 10 -2.79 -8.15 -19.61
N GLU A 11 -2.56 -6.87 -19.86
CA GLU A 11 -1.69 -6.08 -19.02
C GLU A 11 -2.28 -5.89 -17.62
N ARG A 12 -3.57 -5.66 -17.53
CA ARG A 12 -4.24 -5.55 -16.23
C ARG A 12 -4.13 -6.84 -15.44
N LYS A 13 -4.27 -7.98 -16.13
CA LYS A 13 -4.11 -9.27 -15.48
C LYS A 13 -2.68 -9.48 -15.00
N THR A 14 -1.70 -9.05 -15.78
CA THR A 14 -0.30 -9.13 -15.37
C THR A 14 -0.07 -8.33 -14.09
N VAL A 15 -0.64 -7.12 -14.02
CA VAL A 15 -0.51 -6.30 -12.82
C VAL A 15 -1.15 -7.01 -11.61
N LEU A 16 -2.36 -7.54 -11.81
CA LEU A 16 -3.09 -8.21 -10.73
C LEU A 16 -2.33 -9.45 -10.25
N ASP A 17 -1.82 -10.25 -11.17
CA ASP A 17 -1.16 -11.51 -10.83
C ASP A 17 0.20 -11.31 -10.18
N ARG A 18 0.78 -10.13 -10.32
CA ARG A 18 2.09 -9.87 -9.72
C ARG A 18 2.12 -10.12 -8.22
N PHE A 19 1.04 -9.81 -7.54
CA PHE A 19 0.93 -10.03 -6.11
C PHE A 19 -0.19 -11.01 -5.79
N CYS A 20 -0.34 -12.03 -6.63
CA CYS A 20 -1.26 -13.15 -6.40
C CYS A 20 -2.71 -12.73 -6.23
N GLY A 21 -3.15 -11.75 -7.01
CA GLY A 21 -4.54 -11.30 -6.99
C GLY A 21 -4.92 -10.48 -5.77
N ARG A 22 -3.94 -9.84 -5.15
CA ARG A 22 -4.19 -9.04 -3.95
C ARG A 22 -3.82 -7.58 -4.17
N CYS A 23 -4.48 -6.72 -3.41
CA CYS A 23 -4.10 -5.32 -3.33
C CYS A 23 -2.68 -5.23 -2.79
N ALA A 24 -1.82 -4.47 -3.47
CA ALA A 24 -0.42 -4.35 -3.08
C ALA A 24 -0.26 -3.66 -1.73
N TYR A 25 -1.25 -2.89 -1.30
CA TYR A 25 -1.12 -2.10 -0.07
C TYR A 25 -1.74 -2.78 1.13
N CYS A 26 -3.00 -3.16 1.07
CA CYS A 26 -3.67 -3.76 2.22
C CYS A 26 -3.75 -5.29 2.17
N GLY A 27 -3.42 -5.90 1.04
CA GLY A 27 -3.42 -7.35 0.92
C GLY A 27 -4.77 -7.99 0.67
N LYS A 28 -5.83 -7.18 0.52
CA LYS A 28 -7.16 -7.71 0.24
C LYS A 28 -7.18 -8.41 -1.11
N GLN A 29 -7.83 -9.57 -1.18
CA GLN A 29 -8.05 -10.22 -2.47
C GLN A 29 -8.98 -9.36 -3.32
N ILE A 30 -8.63 -9.18 -4.58
CA ILE A 30 -9.43 -8.39 -5.51
C ILE A 30 -9.57 -9.14 -6.81
N THR A 31 -10.69 -8.89 -7.49
CA THR A 31 -10.95 -9.47 -8.81
C THR A 31 -10.51 -8.50 -9.89
N MET A 32 -10.53 -8.98 -11.14
CA MET A 32 -10.26 -8.08 -12.27
C MET A 32 -11.22 -6.90 -12.33
N GLN A 33 -12.45 -7.10 -11.89
CA GLN A 33 -13.45 -6.02 -11.87
C GLN A 33 -13.17 -5.00 -10.78
N GLU A 34 -12.58 -5.46 -9.67
CA GLU A 34 -12.26 -4.60 -8.54
C GLU A 34 -10.89 -3.93 -8.68
N LEU A 35 -10.12 -4.37 -9.65
CA LEU A 35 -8.75 -3.91 -9.82
C LEU A 35 -8.68 -2.44 -10.20
N ASN A 36 -7.92 -1.70 -9.43
CA ASN A 36 -7.44 -0.37 -9.80
C ASN A 36 -5.93 -0.47 -9.98
N VAL A 37 -5.43 0.10 -11.06
CA VAL A 37 -3.99 0.11 -11.30
C VAL A 37 -3.44 1.43 -10.80
N ASP A 38 -2.54 1.35 -9.85
CA ASP A 38 -1.93 2.52 -9.24
C ASP A 38 -0.47 2.61 -9.64
N HIS A 39 0.01 3.83 -9.86
CA HIS A 39 1.44 4.06 -10.06
C HIS A 39 2.07 4.21 -8.69
N LEU A 40 2.97 3.29 -8.34
CA LEU A 40 3.64 3.33 -7.03
C LEU A 40 4.29 4.70 -6.82
N VAL A 41 5.07 5.13 -7.81
CA VAL A 41 5.56 6.51 -7.86
C VAL A 41 4.61 7.27 -8.78
N PRO A 42 3.84 8.21 -8.26
CA PRO A 42 2.88 8.94 -9.09
C PRO A 42 3.56 9.64 -10.27
N ILE A 43 2.86 9.65 -11.40
CA ILE A 43 3.39 10.32 -12.60
C ILE A 43 3.72 11.78 -12.30
N ARG A 44 2.88 12.45 -11.50
CA ARG A 44 3.11 13.83 -11.10
C ARG A 44 4.41 14.03 -10.33
N LYS A 45 4.94 12.95 -9.77
CA LYS A 45 6.17 12.99 -8.97
C LYS A 45 7.33 12.31 -9.68
N GLY A 46 7.24 12.19 -10.99
CA GLY A 46 8.31 11.65 -11.79
C GLY A 46 8.24 10.16 -12.04
N GLY A 47 7.14 9.52 -11.65
CA GLY A 47 6.95 8.11 -11.92
C GLY A 47 6.75 7.84 -13.40
N GLU A 48 7.21 6.67 -13.84
CA GLU A 48 7.08 6.28 -15.22
C GLU A 48 5.75 5.54 -15.45
N ASP A 49 5.19 5.72 -16.64
CA ASP A 49 3.96 5.04 -17.03
C ASP A 49 4.28 3.69 -17.65
N MET A 50 4.89 2.83 -16.84
CA MET A 50 5.39 1.52 -17.25
C MET A 50 4.89 0.46 -16.28
N LEU A 51 4.75 -0.77 -16.76
CA LEU A 51 4.19 -1.84 -15.95
C LEU A 51 4.93 -2.06 -14.64
N TYR A 52 6.25 -1.89 -14.61
CA TYR A 52 6.98 -2.09 -13.37
C TYR A 52 6.59 -1.12 -12.27
N ASN A 53 6.04 0.04 -12.65
CA ASN A 53 5.58 1.04 -11.71
C ASN A 53 4.07 0.96 -11.44
N MET A 54 3.42 -0.06 -11.99
CA MET A 54 1.98 -0.23 -11.84
C MET A 54 1.70 -1.34 -10.85
N TYR A 55 0.93 -1.01 -9.82
CA TYR A 55 0.63 -1.92 -8.73
C TYR A 55 -0.87 -2.14 -8.62
N PRO A 56 -1.30 -3.37 -8.32
CA PRO A 56 -2.74 -3.62 -8.13
C PRO A 56 -3.21 -3.00 -6.83
N SER A 57 -4.34 -2.38 -6.85
CA SER A 57 -4.87 -1.66 -5.70
C SER A 57 -6.37 -1.86 -5.60
N CYS A 58 -6.88 -1.99 -4.38
CA CYS A 58 -8.31 -1.94 -4.17
C CYS A 58 -8.76 -0.49 -4.19
N ARG A 59 -10.06 -0.29 -4.34
CA ARG A 59 -10.61 1.06 -4.46
C ARG A 59 -10.26 1.94 -3.28
N SER A 60 -10.39 1.40 -2.06
CA SER A 60 -10.12 2.19 -0.85
C SER A 60 -8.67 2.66 -0.79
N CYS A 61 -7.72 1.76 -1.06
CA CYS A 61 -6.32 2.14 -1.04
C CYS A 61 -5.98 3.10 -2.17
N ASN A 62 -6.56 2.87 -3.36
CA ASN A 62 -6.31 3.75 -4.49
C ASN A 62 -6.79 5.17 -4.21
N GLN A 63 -7.97 5.31 -3.63
CA GLN A 63 -8.50 6.63 -3.27
C GLN A 63 -7.68 7.28 -2.17
N ALA A 64 -7.31 6.53 -1.16
CA ALA A 64 -6.53 7.08 -0.04
C ALA A 64 -5.13 7.49 -0.47
N LYS A 65 -4.48 6.68 -1.29
CA LYS A 65 -3.13 7.00 -1.73
C LYS A 65 -3.12 8.17 -2.71
N SER A 66 -4.09 8.19 -3.64
CA SER A 66 -4.18 9.27 -4.62
C SER A 66 -2.82 9.54 -5.27
N THR A 67 -2.30 10.75 -5.19
CA THR A 67 -1.01 11.12 -5.78
C THR A 67 0.11 11.19 -4.75
N LEU A 68 -0.09 10.57 -3.59
CA LEU A 68 0.97 10.48 -2.59
C LEU A 68 2.02 9.47 -3.03
N ASP A 69 3.27 9.73 -2.70
CA ASP A 69 4.28 8.69 -2.84
C ASP A 69 4.11 7.67 -1.70
N ILE A 70 4.89 6.61 -1.74
CA ILE A 70 4.68 5.51 -0.79
C ILE A 70 4.95 5.95 0.66
N GLU A 71 5.93 6.81 0.87
CA GLU A 71 6.23 7.26 2.24
C GLU A 71 5.17 8.24 2.74
N GLN A 72 4.65 9.08 1.87
CA GLN A 72 3.54 9.95 2.24
C GLN A 72 2.29 9.14 2.55
N PHE A 73 2.03 8.09 1.78
CA PHE A 73 0.90 7.21 2.04
C PHE A 73 1.07 6.47 3.37
N ARG A 74 2.28 6.02 3.65
CA ARG A 74 2.60 5.37 4.93
C ARG A 74 2.29 6.29 6.10
N GLU A 75 2.74 7.52 5.99
CA GLU A 75 2.48 8.53 7.02
C GLU A 75 0.99 8.81 7.17
N PHE A 76 0.29 8.88 6.05
CA PHE A 76 -1.16 9.10 6.08
C PHE A 76 -1.87 7.98 6.85
N VAL A 77 -1.52 6.73 6.56
CA VAL A 77 -2.13 5.59 7.23
C VAL A 77 -1.81 5.60 8.72
N GLN A 78 -0.55 5.90 9.06
CA GLN A 78 -0.12 5.94 10.45
C GLN A 78 -0.88 7.01 11.23
N THR A 79 -1.00 8.20 10.68
CA THR A 79 -1.69 9.29 11.36
C THR A 79 -3.20 9.10 11.37
N ALA A 80 -3.75 8.48 10.34
CA ALA A 80 -5.18 8.18 10.32
C ALA A 80 -5.56 7.24 11.47
N TYR A 81 -4.72 6.25 11.72
CA TYR A 81 -4.93 5.33 12.82
C TYR A 81 -4.90 6.05 14.16
N ARG A 82 -3.89 6.91 14.36
CA ARG A 82 -3.78 7.70 15.59
C ARG A 82 -5.00 8.58 15.80
N ARG A 83 -5.52 9.19 14.73
CA ARG A 83 -6.73 10.00 14.81
C ARG A 83 -7.94 9.15 15.18
N ALA A 84 -8.04 7.96 14.59
CA ALA A 84 -9.16 7.06 14.87
C ALA A 84 -9.20 6.66 16.35
N LYS A 85 -8.05 6.48 16.96
CA LYS A 85 -7.95 6.08 18.37
C LYS A 85 -8.54 7.13 19.30
N GLN A 86 -8.64 8.37 18.86
CA GLN A 86 -9.17 9.44 19.69
C GLN A 86 -10.70 9.51 19.65
N LYS A 87 -11.35 8.76 18.76
CA LYS A 87 -12.80 8.69 18.73
C LYS A 87 -13.30 7.96 19.97
N PRO A 88 -14.43 8.43 20.55
CA PRO A 88 -14.92 7.84 21.81
C PRO A 88 -15.10 6.33 21.74
N PHE A 89 -15.71 5.82 20.68
CA PHE A 89 -15.92 4.39 20.54
C PHE A 89 -14.60 3.62 20.50
N PHE A 90 -13.67 4.09 19.71
CA PHE A 90 -12.39 3.43 19.57
C PHE A 90 -11.60 3.47 20.88
N ARG A 91 -11.68 4.62 21.57
CA ARG A 91 -11.01 4.77 22.85
C ARG A 91 -11.57 3.81 23.89
N ILE A 92 -12.89 3.61 23.90
CA ILE A 92 -13.50 2.64 24.80
C ILE A 92 -13.05 1.23 24.49
N ALA A 93 -13.05 0.86 23.21
CA ALA A 93 -12.63 -0.47 22.78
C ALA A 93 -11.18 -0.74 23.19
N ASP A 94 -10.33 0.28 23.07
CA ASP A 94 -8.92 0.18 23.47
C ASP A 94 -8.81 -0.02 24.98
N ALA A 95 -9.57 0.76 25.74
CA ALA A 95 -9.53 0.69 27.20
C ALA A 95 -9.96 -0.68 27.75
N VAL A 96 -10.87 -1.35 27.08
CA VAL A 96 -11.31 -2.69 27.49
C VAL A 96 -10.52 -3.81 26.78
N GLY A 97 -9.44 -3.45 26.11
CA GLY A 97 -8.55 -4.42 25.50
C GLY A 97 -9.06 -5.05 24.21
N ARG A 98 -10.05 -4.42 23.57
CA ARG A 98 -10.62 -4.96 22.33
C ARG A 98 -10.01 -4.36 21.06
N ALA A 99 -9.41 -3.19 21.17
CA ALA A 99 -8.70 -2.61 20.05
C ALA A 99 -7.30 -3.18 20.02
N ASN A 100 -6.98 -3.84 18.93
CA ASN A 100 -5.66 -4.39 18.76
C ASN A 100 -4.80 -3.32 18.13
N GLU A 101 -4.21 -2.53 18.98
CA GLU A 101 -3.48 -1.39 18.53
C GLU A 101 -1.99 -1.70 18.43
N SER A 102 -1.37 -1.08 17.50
CA SER A 102 0.03 -1.31 17.30
C SER A 102 0.71 -0.01 16.90
N ASP A 103 1.79 0.29 17.60
CA ASP A 103 2.66 1.38 17.21
C ASP A 103 3.71 0.94 16.20
N LYS A 104 3.58 -0.29 15.72
CA LYS A 104 4.49 -0.77 14.69
C LYS A 104 4.36 0.08 13.43
N PRO A 105 5.46 0.32 12.73
CA PRO A 105 5.40 1.05 11.46
C PRO A 105 4.50 0.35 10.46
N VAL A 106 3.83 1.14 9.64
CA VAL A 106 2.99 0.61 8.58
C VAL A 106 3.87 -0.11 7.57
N ARG A 107 3.49 -1.33 7.26
CA ARG A 107 4.19 -2.14 6.27
C ARG A 107 3.17 -2.66 5.27
N PHE A 108 3.32 -2.26 4.02
CA PHE A 108 2.35 -2.63 3.00
C PHE A 108 2.56 -4.06 2.52
N TYR A 109 1.50 -4.63 1.95
CA TYR A 109 1.54 -6.01 1.51
C TYR A 109 2.65 -6.27 0.50
N PHE A 110 2.84 -5.36 -0.47
CA PHE A 110 3.86 -5.58 -1.49
C PHE A 110 5.27 -5.66 -0.89
N GLU A 111 5.51 -4.93 0.18
CA GLU A 111 6.80 -4.95 0.85
C GLU A 111 7.05 -6.30 1.52
N GLN A 112 6.01 -6.84 2.16
CA GLN A 112 6.11 -8.17 2.78
C GLN A 112 6.27 -9.25 1.72
N PHE A 113 5.50 -9.15 0.64
CA PHE A 113 5.51 -10.13 -0.44
C PHE A 113 6.88 -10.22 -1.11
N ILE A 114 7.46 -9.08 -1.42
CA ILE A 114 8.78 -9.03 -2.06
C ILE A 114 9.84 -9.62 -1.12
N ALA A 115 9.77 -9.29 0.17
CA ALA A 115 10.70 -9.82 1.15
C ALA A 115 10.61 -11.35 1.23
N GLU A 116 9.41 -11.89 1.19
CA GLU A 116 9.22 -13.35 1.27
C GLU A 116 9.76 -14.07 0.04
N ILE A 117 9.58 -13.48 -1.14
CA ILE A 117 9.99 -14.13 -2.39
C ILE A 117 11.49 -13.99 -2.62
N THR A 118 12.04 -12.81 -2.38
CA THR A 118 13.43 -12.53 -2.76
C THR A 118 14.41 -12.72 -1.61
N GLY A 119 13.91 -12.75 -0.38
CA GLY A 119 14.77 -12.74 0.80
C GLY A 119 15.39 -11.37 1.06
N ILE A 120 15.05 -10.37 0.26
CA ILE A 120 15.55 -9.02 0.43
C ILE A 120 14.43 -8.18 1.00
N ASP A 121 14.61 -7.72 2.23
CA ASP A 121 13.61 -6.92 2.91
C ASP A 121 13.98 -5.44 2.79
N ASP A 122 13.59 -4.87 1.67
CA ASP A 122 13.88 -3.48 1.37
C ASP A 122 13.23 -2.52 2.37
N TYR A 123 12.06 -2.89 2.87
CA TYR A 123 11.40 -2.10 3.91
C TYR A 123 12.28 -2.06 5.16
N LYS A 124 12.74 -3.23 5.59
CA LYS A 124 13.56 -3.34 6.77
C LYS A 124 14.85 -2.56 6.63
N MET A 125 15.43 -2.61 5.44
CA MET A 125 16.66 -1.88 5.18
C MET A 125 16.49 -0.37 5.25
N ARG A 126 15.30 0.11 4.90
CA ARG A 126 15.06 1.56 4.90
C ARG A 126 14.55 2.09 6.22
N HIS A 127 13.80 1.30 6.97
CA HIS A 127 13.03 1.80 8.11
C HIS A 127 13.46 1.25 9.44
N GLU A 128 14.06 0.09 9.47
CA GLU A 128 14.57 -0.48 10.69
C GLU A 128 16.06 -0.24 10.73
N CYS A 129 16.48 0.61 11.63
CA CYS A 129 17.87 0.97 11.73
C CYS A 129 18.74 -0.23 11.93
N PHE A 130 19.87 -0.21 11.29
CA PHE A 130 20.85 -1.24 11.51
C PHE A 130 21.42 -1.10 12.92
N PRO A 131 21.82 -2.23 13.50
CA PRO A 131 22.26 -2.23 14.89
C PRO A 131 23.47 -1.35 15.12
N PHE A 132 24.21 -1.04 14.10
CA PHE A 132 25.35 -0.18 14.26
C PHE A 132 25.03 1.29 14.02
N SER A 133 23.81 1.58 13.79
CA SER A 133 23.37 2.97 13.62
C SER A 133 22.92 3.53 14.94
#